data_f6ca60b7abbff37f8b2dec077c515092
#
_entry.id   f6ca60b7abbff37f8b2dec077c515092
#
_cell.length_a   1.000
_cell.length_b   1.000
_cell.length_c   1.000
_cell.angle_alpha   90.00
_cell.angle_beta   90.00
_cell.angle_gamma   90.00
#
_symmetry.space_group_name_H-M   'P 1'
#
loop_
_entity.id
_entity.type
_entity.pdbx_description
1 polymer ?
#
loop_
_entity_poly.entity_id
_entity_poly.type
_entity_poly.pdbx_seq_one_letter_code
_entity_poly.pdbx_strand_id
1 'polypeptide(L)'
;AMALCLVGSEMCIRDRAHGLAAFRLGFSVSSEEIADYLNRVRQPFNANSLALAAGIEAIDDEEHISASVEINREGLQNIKTKFRELGFDFIESFGNFISFDSKNDSDKSFDFFLKKGIILRSLKVYEMPNHLRVSIGTKEEMHQFIITLEEYARSIKE
;
A
#
# COMPACT_ATOMS: atom_id res chain seq x y z
N ALA A 1 1.30 23.92 14.72
CA ALA A 1 -0.13 23.65 14.97
C ALA A 1 -0.54 22.37 14.26
N MET A 2 -1.33 21.52 14.90
CA MET A 2 -1.87 20.29 14.30
C MET A 2 -3.31 20.53 13.90
N ALA A 3 -3.64 20.30 12.63
CA ALA A 3 -5.02 20.24 12.16
C ALA A 3 -5.37 18.81 11.79
N LEU A 4 -6.45 18.28 12.34
CA LEU A 4 -7.04 16.99 11.95
C LEU A 4 -7.86 17.24 10.69
N CYS A 5 -7.31 16.90 9.54
CA CYS A 5 -7.93 17.14 8.25
C CYS A 5 -7.74 15.95 7.29
N LEU A 6 -8.77 15.72 6.50
CA LEU A 6 -8.72 14.80 5.35
C LEU A 6 -8.09 15.51 4.15
N VAL A 7 -6.76 15.66 4.08
CA VAL A 7 -6.10 16.26 2.93
C VAL A 7 -4.87 15.47 2.49
N GLY A 8 -4.86 15.07 1.22
CA GLY A 8 -3.69 14.80 0.42
C GLY A 8 -2.82 13.62 0.84
N SER A 9 -1.55 13.73 0.57
CA SER A 9 -0.54 12.68 0.74
C SER A 9 -0.28 12.26 2.19
N GLU A 10 -0.56 13.13 3.15
CA GLU A 10 -0.34 12.89 4.58
C GLU A 10 -1.34 11.88 5.20
N MET A 11 -2.52 11.73 4.63
CA MET A 11 -3.51 10.72 5.05
C MET A 11 -3.01 9.27 4.94
N CYS A 12 -2.04 9.04 4.06
CA CYS A 12 -1.55 7.70 3.79
C CYS A 12 -0.76 7.10 4.96
N ILE A 13 -0.18 7.90 5.83
CA ILE A 13 0.71 7.42 6.89
C ILE A 13 -0.09 6.66 7.95
N ARG A 14 -1.15 7.23 8.48
CA ARG A 14 -1.97 6.56 9.51
C ARG A 14 -2.83 5.42 8.97
N ASP A 15 -3.42 5.61 7.80
CA ASP A 15 -4.22 4.58 7.15
C ASP A 15 -3.41 3.31 6.83
N ARG A 16 -2.10 3.43 6.63
CA ARG A 16 -1.22 2.33 6.24
C ARG A 16 -0.35 1.84 7.38
N ALA A 17 0.40 2.73 8.02
CA ALA A 17 1.36 2.36 9.03
C ALA A 17 0.67 1.81 10.31
N HIS A 18 -0.46 2.41 10.71
CA HIS A 18 -1.20 1.97 11.91
C HIS A 18 -2.41 1.06 11.60
N GLY A 19 -2.67 0.71 10.33
CA GLY A 19 -3.80 -0.15 9.96
C GLY A 19 -5.19 0.45 10.19
N LEU A 20 -5.32 1.75 10.38
CA LEU A 20 -6.56 2.44 10.77
C LEU A 20 -7.37 2.98 9.58
N ALA A 21 -7.23 2.41 8.40
CA ALA A 21 -7.89 2.88 7.18
C ALA A 21 -9.43 2.95 7.29
N ALA A 22 -10.04 1.98 7.98
CA ALA A 22 -11.50 1.92 8.19
C ALA A 22 -12.04 3.06 9.06
N PHE A 23 -11.23 3.60 9.96
CA PHE A 23 -11.62 4.72 10.83
C PHE A 23 -11.64 6.07 10.12
N ARG A 24 -11.12 6.18 8.91
CA ARG A 24 -11.07 7.41 8.11
C ARG A 24 -10.43 8.59 8.85
N LEU A 25 -9.42 8.31 9.66
CA LEU A 25 -8.69 9.29 10.45
C LEU A 25 -7.35 9.63 9.78
N GLY A 26 -7.07 10.90 9.62
CA GLY A 26 -5.79 11.44 9.18
C GLY A 26 -5.41 12.69 9.96
N PHE A 27 -4.19 13.13 9.86
CA PHE A 27 -3.73 14.41 10.41
C PHE A 27 -2.77 15.09 9.44
N SER A 28 -2.67 16.39 9.55
CA SER A 28 -1.65 17.17 8.87
C SER A 28 -0.88 18.03 9.88
N VAL A 29 0.38 18.29 9.56
CA VAL A 29 1.22 19.22 10.31
C VAL A 29 1.54 20.39 9.39
N SER A 30 1.24 21.61 9.83
CA SER A 30 1.41 22.82 9.01
C SER A 30 1.70 24.04 9.90
N SER A 31 1.98 25.19 9.27
CA SER A 31 2.00 26.46 9.98
C SER A 31 0.64 26.76 10.63
N GLU A 32 0.65 27.61 11.64
CA GLU A 32 -0.59 28.01 12.36
C GLU A 32 -1.62 28.64 11.41
N GLU A 33 -1.17 29.47 10.47
CA GLU A 33 -2.02 30.11 9.45
C GLU A 33 -2.73 29.08 8.57
N ILE A 34 -2.00 28.07 8.05
CA ILE A 34 -2.57 27.00 7.23
C ILE A 34 -3.53 26.14 8.05
N ALA A 35 -3.17 25.82 9.30
CA ALA A 35 -4.04 25.06 10.20
C ALA A 35 -5.36 25.79 10.48
N ASP A 36 -5.33 27.13 10.61
CA ASP A 36 -6.54 27.93 10.79
C ASP A 36 -7.43 27.91 9.52
N TYR A 37 -6.85 28.07 8.32
CA TYR A 37 -7.62 27.94 7.08
C TYR A 37 -8.24 26.56 6.92
N LEU A 38 -7.51 25.48 7.22
CA LEU A 38 -8.03 24.12 7.17
C LEU A 38 -9.19 23.94 8.17
N ASN A 39 -9.08 24.49 9.38
CA ASN A 39 -10.13 24.42 10.38
C ASN A 39 -11.42 25.17 9.98
N ARG A 40 -11.30 26.26 9.21
CA ARG A 40 -12.48 27.00 8.72
C ARG A 40 -13.25 26.26 7.64
N VAL A 41 -12.58 25.42 6.83
CA VAL A 41 -13.21 24.71 5.70
C VAL A 41 -13.56 23.25 6.04
N ARG A 42 -13.08 22.69 7.15
CA ARG A 42 -13.40 21.32 7.55
C ARG A 42 -14.87 21.17 7.90
N GLN A 43 -15.44 20.02 7.57
CA GLN A 43 -16.81 19.71 7.95
C GLN A 43 -16.93 19.52 9.47
N PRO A 44 -18.03 19.98 10.10
CA PRO A 44 -18.33 19.66 11.48
C PRO A 44 -18.40 18.14 11.68
N PHE A 45 -17.89 17.66 12.83
CA PHE A 45 -17.91 16.23 13.18
C PHE A 45 -17.23 15.30 12.16
N ASN A 46 -16.21 15.79 11.46
CA ASN A 46 -15.46 15.05 10.44
C ASN A 46 -14.67 13.85 10.97
N ALA A 47 -14.44 13.75 12.27
CA ALA A 47 -13.84 12.59 12.93
C ALA A 47 -14.77 12.06 14.00
N ASN A 48 -15.03 10.74 14.00
CA ASN A 48 -15.84 10.10 15.02
C ASN A 48 -15.03 9.81 16.30
N SER A 49 -15.72 9.65 17.45
CA SER A 49 -15.07 9.46 18.76
C SER A 49 -14.21 8.19 18.84
N LEU A 50 -14.62 7.10 18.19
CA LEU A 50 -13.87 5.85 18.17
C LEU A 50 -12.57 6.02 17.37
N ALA A 51 -12.64 6.72 16.23
CA ALA A 51 -11.45 7.04 15.44
C ALA A 51 -10.45 7.90 16.23
N LEU A 52 -10.94 8.89 16.99
CA LEU A 52 -10.08 9.74 17.81
C LEU A 52 -9.40 8.94 18.92
N ALA A 53 -10.14 8.08 19.64
CA ALA A 53 -9.58 7.22 20.67
C ALA A 53 -8.52 6.27 20.09
N ALA A 54 -8.86 5.56 19.02
CA ALA A 54 -7.90 4.67 18.33
C ALA A 54 -6.66 5.42 17.80
N GLY A 55 -6.85 6.65 17.32
CA GLY A 55 -5.76 7.49 16.82
C GLY A 55 -4.79 7.96 17.90
N ILE A 56 -5.28 8.22 19.13
CA ILE A 56 -4.43 8.59 20.26
C ILE A 56 -3.53 7.43 20.65
N GLU A 57 -4.08 6.24 20.84
CA GLU A 57 -3.33 5.03 21.18
C GLU A 57 -2.32 4.65 20.07
N ALA A 58 -2.72 4.78 18.81
CA ALA A 58 -1.88 4.41 17.69
C ALA A 58 -0.66 5.33 17.49
N ILE A 59 -0.71 6.59 17.96
CA ILE A 59 0.45 7.51 17.84
C ILE A 59 1.64 7.01 18.65
N ASP A 60 1.37 6.43 19.80
CA ASP A 60 2.39 6.01 20.76
C ASP A 60 2.81 4.53 20.57
N ASP A 61 2.18 3.82 19.61
CA ASP A 61 2.49 2.41 19.31
C ASP A 61 3.70 2.29 18.36
N GLU A 62 4.87 2.58 18.88
CA GLU A 62 6.14 2.45 18.13
C GLU A 62 6.49 1.00 17.80
N GLU A 63 6.07 0.03 18.63
CA GLU A 63 6.33 -1.40 18.42
C GLU A 63 5.63 -1.90 17.16
N HIS A 64 4.34 -1.59 17.00
CA HIS A 64 3.58 -1.93 15.80
C HIS A 64 4.19 -1.31 14.54
N ILE A 65 4.59 -0.04 14.61
CA ILE A 65 5.22 0.65 13.47
C ILE A 65 6.53 -0.02 13.09
N SER A 66 7.40 -0.28 14.07
CA SER A 66 8.71 -0.90 13.84
C SER A 66 8.56 -2.28 13.22
N ALA A 67 7.65 -3.11 13.74
CA ALA A 67 7.34 -4.43 13.19
C ALA A 67 6.80 -4.36 11.76
N SER A 68 5.87 -3.44 11.49
CA SER A 68 5.30 -3.23 10.15
C SER A 68 6.34 -2.78 9.13
N VAL A 69 7.24 -1.87 9.51
CA VAL A 69 8.34 -1.39 8.66
C VAL A 69 9.30 -2.53 8.34
N GLU A 70 9.63 -3.38 9.31
CA GLU A 70 10.56 -4.50 9.10
C GLU A 70 9.95 -5.55 8.16
N ILE A 71 8.69 -5.95 8.36
CA ILE A 71 7.98 -6.87 7.46
C ILE A 71 7.95 -6.32 6.04
N ASN A 72 7.63 -5.03 5.89
CA ASN A 72 7.60 -4.39 4.59
C ASN A 72 8.99 -4.37 3.92
N ARG A 73 10.05 -4.04 4.67
CA ARG A 73 11.42 -4.00 4.18
C ARG A 73 11.87 -5.37 3.68
N GLU A 74 11.68 -6.42 4.50
CA GLU A 74 12.02 -7.79 4.13
C GLU A 74 11.21 -8.26 2.92
N GLY A 75 9.90 -8.00 2.91
CA GLY A 75 9.02 -8.38 1.81
C GLY A 75 9.39 -7.71 0.49
N LEU A 76 9.68 -6.42 0.50
CA LEU A 76 10.14 -5.68 -0.69
C LEU A 76 11.48 -6.23 -1.19
N GLN A 77 12.43 -6.51 -0.31
CA GLN A 77 13.73 -7.05 -0.71
C GLN A 77 13.58 -8.42 -1.37
N ASN A 78 12.79 -9.31 -0.78
CA ASN A 78 12.56 -10.65 -1.30
C ASN A 78 11.89 -10.63 -2.67
N ILE A 79 10.84 -9.81 -2.84
CA ILE A 79 10.12 -9.73 -4.10
C ILE A 79 10.96 -9.10 -5.21
N LYS A 80 11.76 -8.05 -4.91
CA LYS A 80 12.69 -7.45 -5.88
C LYS A 80 13.73 -8.44 -6.37
N THR A 81 14.27 -9.25 -5.46
CA THR A 81 15.22 -10.32 -5.81
C THR A 81 14.54 -11.32 -6.74
N LYS A 82 13.32 -11.76 -6.40
CA LYS A 82 12.57 -12.72 -7.22
C LYS A 82 12.21 -12.15 -8.60
N PHE A 83 11.82 -10.89 -8.70
CA PHE A 83 11.56 -10.25 -10.01
C PHE A 83 12.80 -10.25 -10.88
N ARG A 84 13.99 -9.93 -10.33
CA ARG A 84 15.26 -9.96 -11.08
C ARG A 84 15.60 -11.38 -11.56
N GLU A 85 15.44 -12.38 -10.69
CA GLU A 85 15.69 -13.80 -11.04
C GLU A 85 14.81 -14.29 -12.19
N LEU A 86 13.53 -13.90 -12.18
CA LEU A 86 12.56 -14.29 -13.20
C LEU A 86 12.56 -13.38 -14.43
N GLY A 87 13.28 -12.26 -14.39
CA GLY A 87 13.42 -11.30 -15.48
C GLY A 87 12.20 -10.40 -15.64
N PHE A 88 11.47 -10.08 -14.56
CA PHE A 88 10.43 -9.07 -14.55
C PHE A 88 11.00 -7.69 -14.24
N ASP A 89 10.62 -6.70 -15.03
CA ASP A 89 10.91 -5.31 -14.77
C ASP A 89 9.93 -4.77 -13.72
N PHE A 90 10.41 -3.90 -12.83
CA PHE A 90 9.59 -3.31 -11.78
C PHE A 90 9.98 -1.87 -11.51
N ILE A 91 9.05 -1.12 -10.94
CA ILE A 91 9.25 0.26 -10.53
C ILE A 91 9.71 0.28 -9.08
N GLU A 92 10.84 0.94 -8.79
CA GLU A 92 11.33 1.08 -7.42
C GLU A 92 10.26 1.71 -6.52
N SER A 93 10.09 1.14 -5.34
CA SER A 93 9.06 1.56 -4.40
C SER A 93 9.64 1.77 -3.00
N PHE A 94 9.16 2.82 -2.36
CA PHE A 94 9.41 3.16 -0.96
C PHE A 94 8.15 2.97 -0.09
N GLY A 95 7.05 2.51 -0.70
CA GLY A 95 5.79 2.22 0.00
C GLY A 95 5.67 0.75 0.40
N ASN A 96 4.45 0.36 0.74
CA ASN A 96 4.10 -1.02 1.09
C ASN A 96 3.58 -1.83 -0.11
N PHE A 97 3.97 -1.47 -1.31
CA PHE A 97 3.60 -2.14 -2.55
C PHE A 97 4.72 -2.00 -3.57
N ILE A 98 4.70 -2.83 -4.61
CA ILE A 98 5.58 -2.71 -5.77
C ILE A 98 4.79 -2.97 -7.04
N SER A 99 5.15 -2.27 -8.11
CA SER A 99 4.54 -2.42 -9.43
C SER A 99 5.53 -3.09 -10.37
N PHE A 100 5.08 -4.06 -11.15
CA PHE A 100 5.91 -4.80 -12.09
C PHE A 100 5.22 -4.95 -13.45
N ASP A 101 6.03 -5.03 -14.51
CA ASP A 101 5.55 -5.36 -15.85
C ASP A 101 5.29 -6.87 -15.93
N SER A 102 4.05 -7.26 -16.11
CA SER A 102 3.66 -8.66 -16.24
C SER A 102 4.00 -9.28 -17.60
N LYS A 103 4.57 -8.51 -18.53
CA LYS A 103 4.90 -8.90 -19.91
C LYS A 103 3.70 -9.35 -20.75
N ASN A 104 2.51 -9.09 -20.29
CA ASN A 104 1.24 -9.38 -20.95
C ASN A 104 0.22 -8.30 -20.58
N ASP A 105 -0.96 -8.32 -21.24
CA ASP A 105 -2.06 -7.46 -20.84
C ASP A 105 -2.40 -7.68 -19.36
N SER A 106 -2.52 -6.58 -18.60
CA SER A 106 -2.70 -6.65 -17.14
C SER A 106 -4.00 -7.32 -16.73
N ASP A 107 -5.04 -7.28 -17.56
CA ASP A 107 -6.32 -7.92 -17.23
C ASP A 107 -6.17 -9.45 -17.33
N LYS A 108 -5.48 -9.96 -18.35
CA LYS A 108 -5.19 -11.39 -18.48
C LYS A 108 -4.29 -11.90 -17.36
N SER A 109 -3.28 -11.11 -17.04
CA SER A 109 -2.36 -11.43 -15.94
C SER A 109 -3.07 -11.40 -14.60
N PHE A 110 -3.94 -10.40 -14.36
CA PHE A 110 -4.79 -10.31 -13.18
C PHE A 110 -5.66 -11.56 -13.02
N ASP A 111 -6.33 -12.02 -14.08
CA ASP A 111 -7.17 -13.20 -14.07
C ASP A 111 -6.41 -14.48 -13.71
N PHE A 112 -5.15 -14.59 -14.15
CA PHE A 112 -4.30 -15.71 -13.76
C PHE A 112 -4.07 -15.75 -12.25
N PHE A 113 -3.66 -14.64 -11.66
CA PHE A 113 -3.43 -14.53 -10.22
C PHE A 113 -4.72 -14.69 -9.42
N LEU A 114 -5.83 -14.11 -9.90
CA LEU A 114 -7.13 -14.21 -9.26
C LEU A 114 -7.61 -15.67 -9.13
N LYS A 115 -7.43 -16.49 -10.19
CA LYS A 115 -7.75 -17.92 -10.16
C LYS A 115 -6.95 -18.70 -9.15
N LYS A 116 -5.79 -18.18 -8.74
CA LYS A 116 -4.93 -18.76 -7.69
C LYS A 116 -5.19 -18.15 -6.30
N GLY A 117 -6.24 -17.32 -6.17
CA GLY A 117 -6.61 -16.67 -4.91
C GLY A 117 -5.79 -15.43 -4.57
N ILE A 118 -5.02 -14.89 -5.52
CA ILE A 118 -4.18 -13.69 -5.30
C ILE A 118 -4.80 -12.50 -6.04
N ILE A 119 -5.18 -11.48 -5.26
CA ILE A 119 -5.79 -10.28 -5.79
C ILE A 119 -4.73 -9.20 -5.95
N LEU A 120 -4.32 -8.93 -7.18
CA LEU A 120 -3.43 -7.84 -7.55
C LEU A 120 -4.24 -6.62 -8.00
N ARG A 121 -3.56 -5.52 -8.31
CA ARG A 121 -4.21 -4.34 -8.90
C ARG A 121 -3.66 -4.07 -10.29
N SER A 122 -4.53 -4.09 -11.30
CA SER A 122 -4.21 -3.61 -12.64
C SER A 122 -3.95 -2.10 -12.61
N LEU A 123 -2.90 -1.68 -13.30
CA LEU A 123 -2.54 -0.27 -13.44
C LEU A 123 -2.95 0.32 -14.80
N LYS A 124 -3.80 -0.35 -15.55
CA LYS A 124 -4.29 0.08 -16.85
C LYS A 124 -4.94 1.47 -16.82
N VAL A 125 -5.62 1.80 -15.73
CA VAL A 125 -6.24 3.13 -15.52
C VAL A 125 -5.21 4.26 -15.38
N TYR A 126 -3.93 3.94 -15.19
CA TYR A 126 -2.82 4.87 -15.12
C TYR A 126 -1.97 4.85 -16.40
N GLU A 127 -2.54 4.42 -17.52
CA GLU A 127 -1.85 4.28 -18.83
C GLU A 127 -0.67 3.29 -18.80
N MET A 128 -0.74 2.30 -17.90
CA MET A 128 0.26 1.24 -17.74
C MET A 128 -0.41 -0.13 -18.01
N PRO A 129 -0.69 -0.47 -19.29
CA PRO A 129 -1.57 -1.59 -19.65
C PRO A 129 -1.02 -2.97 -19.29
N ASN A 130 0.28 -3.11 -19.09
CA ASN A 130 0.93 -4.38 -18.77
C ASN A 130 1.35 -4.48 -17.30
N HIS A 131 1.09 -3.44 -16.49
CA HIS A 131 1.59 -3.40 -15.11
C HIS A 131 0.54 -3.87 -14.11
N LEU A 132 1.02 -4.66 -13.16
CA LEU A 132 0.29 -5.06 -11.97
C LEU A 132 0.99 -4.52 -10.72
N ARG A 133 0.19 -4.20 -9.70
CA ARG A 133 0.68 -3.79 -8.39
C ARG A 133 0.35 -4.85 -7.36
N VAL A 134 1.36 -5.27 -6.61
CA VAL A 134 1.23 -6.15 -5.45
C VAL A 134 1.54 -5.37 -4.18
N SER A 135 0.70 -5.52 -3.15
CA SER A 135 0.98 -4.99 -1.81
C SER A 135 1.83 -6.01 -1.04
N ILE A 136 2.73 -5.51 -0.21
CA ILE A 136 3.50 -6.37 0.69
C ILE A 136 2.56 -6.77 1.83
N GLY A 137 2.42 -8.06 2.05
CA GLY A 137 1.64 -8.69 3.10
C GLY A 137 2.51 -9.44 4.09
N THR A 138 1.93 -10.41 4.79
CA THR A 138 2.65 -11.30 5.70
C THR A 138 3.67 -12.18 4.96
N LYS A 139 4.56 -12.84 5.70
CA LYS A 139 5.55 -13.77 5.11
C LYS A 139 4.87 -14.90 4.34
N GLU A 140 3.76 -15.40 4.85
CA GLU A 140 2.97 -16.47 4.24
C GLU A 140 2.32 -16.01 2.93
N GLU A 141 1.72 -14.82 2.93
CA GLU A 141 1.11 -14.24 1.73
C GLU A 141 2.14 -13.95 0.64
N MET A 142 3.30 -13.40 1.03
CA MET A 142 4.39 -13.16 0.09
C MET A 142 4.99 -14.45 -0.46
N HIS A 143 5.10 -15.50 0.36
CA HIS A 143 5.53 -16.82 -0.09
C HIS A 143 4.57 -17.41 -1.13
N GLN A 144 3.27 -17.35 -0.87
CA GLN A 144 2.24 -17.80 -1.82
C GLN A 144 2.28 -17.01 -3.12
N PHE A 145 2.47 -15.69 -3.03
CA PHE A 145 2.63 -14.84 -4.22
C PHE A 145 3.86 -15.25 -5.04
N ILE A 146 5.01 -15.50 -4.42
CA ILE A 146 6.25 -15.88 -5.11
C ILE A 146 6.08 -17.22 -5.84
N ILE A 147 5.48 -18.23 -5.22
CA ILE A 147 5.19 -19.51 -5.86
C ILE A 147 4.32 -19.31 -7.11
N THR A 148 3.25 -18.52 -6.96
CA THR A 148 2.34 -18.24 -8.08
C THR A 148 3.01 -17.43 -9.18
N LEU A 149 3.91 -16.50 -8.83
CA LEU A 149 4.70 -15.73 -9.78
C LEU A 149 5.64 -16.64 -10.60
N GLU A 150 6.23 -17.66 -10.00
CA GLU A 150 7.05 -18.65 -10.69
C GLU A 150 6.23 -19.50 -11.67
N GLU A 151 5.00 -19.88 -11.29
CA GLU A 151 4.07 -20.57 -12.19
C GLU A 151 3.68 -19.66 -13.37
N TYR A 152 3.37 -18.39 -13.07
CA TYR A 152 3.06 -17.39 -14.09
C TYR A 152 4.23 -17.20 -15.06
N ALA A 153 5.45 -17.06 -14.55
CA ALA A 153 6.65 -16.90 -15.38
C ALA A 153 6.89 -18.09 -16.33
N ARG A 154 6.49 -19.29 -15.95
CA ARG A 154 6.52 -20.47 -16.84
C ARG A 154 5.43 -20.40 -17.91
N SER A 155 4.21 -20.02 -17.54
CA SER A 155 3.06 -19.96 -18.44
C SER A 155 3.18 -18.91 -19.56
N ILE A 156 3.99 -17.86 -19.38
CA ILE A 156 4.20 -16.84 -20.41
C ILE A 156 5.38 -17.15 -21.36
N LYS A 157 6.14 -18.23 -21.09
CA LYS A 157 7.25 -18.69 -21.94
C LYS A 157 6.84 -19.81 -22.90
N GLU A 158 5.68 -20.42 -22.63
CA GLU A 158 5.03 -21.42 -23.49
C GLU A 158 4.17 -20.72 -24.57
#